data_fe6eeba598e27d049a7b0ec80472ddea
#
_entry.id   fe6eeba598e27d049a7b0ec80472ddea
#
_cell.length_a   1.000
_cell.length_b   1.000
_cell.length_c   1.000
_cell.angle_alpha   90.00
_cell.angle_beta   90.00
_cell.angle_gamma   90.00
#
_symmetry.space_group_name_H-M   'P 1'
#
loop_
_entity.id
_entity.type
_entity.pdbx_description
1 polymer ?
#
loop_
_entity_poly.entity_id
_entity_poly.type
_entity_poly.pdbx_seq_one_letter_code
_entity_poly.pdbx_strand_id
1 'polypeptide(L)'
;MLSIKKKIESVMRSQGAISVSRLASLLFVISALYGTAQKLRANCYRQNILRPQKLPCKVISVGNITVGGTGKTPMTIYVAQKLRQLGARVAVISRGYKGGAANSGGVVSDGRNLLMDPEQAGDEPFLIAGRLENIPVIVGKNRFAAGMLAIRKFQSEVIVLDDAFQHLKLRRDIDIVLLDYTRPFGNTHLLPRGILREPVTALRRATACILTRSPTGPGEAAATTPAGLKAHMPDIPIFTSSHHPYMYTVKSAIPTPFNAISHFIKPHDSDQIKYKKVYGFSGIARNDDFQRTVATLGFNPMGFFEFSDHHKYSRDDLKKMVRIAQAAGADCLITTEKDHARIAHQKPLSMDLVVVGVRIEFCGNGQDFISFVQSRLRP
;
A
#
# COMPACT_ATOMS: atom_id res chain seq x y z
N MET A 1 11.77 22.91 12.38
CA MET A 1 11.84 21.59 11.69
C MET A 1 10.76 21.38 10.62
N LEU A 2 9.50 21.70 10.84
CA LEU A 2 8.40 21.59 9.84
C LEU A 2 8.68 22.33 8.51
N SER A 3 9.38 23.47 8.54
CA SER A 3 9.71 24.23 7.34
C SER A 3 10.71 23.53 6.40
N ILE A 4 11.73 22.83 6.92
CA ILE A 4 12.75 22.15 6.11
C ILE A 4 12.15 20.91 5.44
N LYS A 5 11.34 20.13 6.17
CA LYS A 5 10.65 18.96 5.61
C LYS A 5 9.74 19.36 4.45
N LYS A 6 8.92 20.39 4.61
CA LYS A 6 8.06 20.92 3.54
C LYS A 6 8.87 21.40 2.33
N LYS A 7 10.01 22.05 2.53
CA LYS A 7 10.90 22.47 1.43
C LYS A 7 11.49 21.28 0.67
N ILE A 8 11.94 20.23 1.38
CA ILE A 8 12.42 18.99 0.75
C ILE A 8 11.30 18.31 -0.05
N GLU A 9 10.12 18.17 0.52
CA GLU A 9 8.96 17.58 -0.16
C GLU A 9 8.55 18.38 -1.41
N SER A 10 8.61 19.71 -1.36
CA SER A 10 8.38 20.59 -2.52
C SER A 10 9.40 20.31 -3.63
N VAL A 11 10.70 20.22 -3.28
CA VAL A 11 11.76 19.88 -4.23
C VAL A 11 11.56 18.48 -4.83
N MET A 12 11.18 17.48 -4.03
CA MET A 12 10.93 16.11 -4.49
C MET A 12 9.74 16.01 -5.46
N ARG A 13 8.74 16.87 -5.31
CA ARG A 13 7.52 16.88 -6.13
C ARG A 13 7.59 17.82 -7.32
N SER A 14 8.59 18.69 -7.41
CA SER A 14 8.73 19.67 -8.50
C SER A 14 8.90 18.95 -9.84
N GLN A 15 8.02 19.29 -10.79
CA GLN A 15 8.15 18.97 -12.22
C GLN A 15 8.62 20.24 -12.92
N GLY A 16 9.82 20.24 -13.45
CA GLY A 16 10.30 21.36 -14.27
C GLY A 16 11.64 21.92 -13.83
N ALA A 17 12.15 22.81 -14.68
CA ALA A 17 13.49 23.37 -14.66
C ALA A 17 14.02 23.63 -13.27
N ILE A 18 15.20 23.15 -13.07
CA ILE A 18 16.12 23.28 -11.96
C ILE A 18 15.86 24.59 -11.21
N SER A 19 15.09 24.56 -10.15
CA SER A 19 15.27 25.56 -9.10
C SER A 19 16.69 25.35 -8.61
N VAL A 20 17.64 26.18 -9.08
CA VAL A 20 19.05 26.16 -8.67
C VAL A 20 19.13 26.76 -7.27
N SER A 21 18.41 26.16 -6.32
CA SER A 21 18.59 26.49 -4.91
C SER A 21 19.75 25.65 -4.37
N ARG A 22 20.56 26.24 -3.52
CA ARG A 22 21.66 25.52 -2.82
C ARG A 22 21.17 24.20 -2.20
N LEU A 23 19.90 24.18 -1.73
CA LEU A 23 19.26 22.98 -1.20
C LEU A 23 19.07 21.90 -2.30
N ALA A 24 18.60 22.27 -3.48
CA ALA A 24 18.38 21.32 -4.58
C ALA A 24 19.70 20.68 -5.06
N SER A 25 20.79 21.48 -5.12
CA SER A 25 22.12 21.01 -5.47
C SER A 25 22.68 20.05 -4.42
N LEU A 26 22.53 20.38 -3.14
CA LEU A 26 22.94 19.47 -2.04
C LEU A 26 22.16 18.15 -2.11
N LEU A 27 20.83 18.20 -2.27
CA LEU A 27 20.00 17.02 -2.39
C LEU A 27 20.36 16.18 -3.63
N PHE A 28 20.80 16.82 -4.72
CA PHE A 28 21.28 16.11 -5.91
C PHE A 28 22.56 15.31 -5.63
N VAL A 29 23.55 15.90 -4.95
CA VAL A 29 24.78 15.18 -4.57
C VAL A 29 24.48 13.98 -3.67
N ILE A 30 23.63 14.17 -2.66
CA ILE A 30 23.20 13.08 -1.77
C ILE A 30 22.48 11.98 -2.57
N SER A 31 21.63 12.34 -3.54
CA SER A 31 20.95 11.38 -4.43
C SER A 31 21.92 10.59 -5.30
N ALA A 32 22.99 11.23 -5.78
CA ALA A 32 24.00 10.54 -6.58
C ALA A 32 24.76 9.49 -5.74
N LEU A 33 25.16 9.84 -4.51
CA LEU A 33 25.78 8.91 -3.57
C LEU A 33 24.83 7.74 -3.22
N TYR A 34 23.57 8.04 -2.91
CA TYR A 34 22.55 7.03 -2.67
C TYR A 34 22.38 6.11 -3.87
N GLY A 35 22.32 6.66 -5.08
CA GLY A 35 22.18 5.91 -6.33
C GLY A 35 23.37 4.98 -6.59
N THR A 36 24.58 5.44 -6.31
CA THR A 36 25.80 4.63 -6.43
C THR A 36 25.77 3.45 -5.45
N ALA A 37 25.39 3.69 -4.20
CA ALA A 37 25.23 2.64 -3.21
C ALA A 37 24.16 1.59 -3.62
N GLN A 38 23.03 2.03 -4.16
CA GLN A 38 21.98 1.12 -4.66
C GLN A 38 22.46 0.29 -5.87
N LYS A 39 23.18 0.90 -6.81
CA LYS A 39 23.75 0.21 -7.96
C LYS A 39 24.79 -0.83 -7.53
N LEU A 40 25.70 -0.45 -6.62
CA LEU A 40 26.71 -1.36 -6.09
C LEU A 40 26.06 -2.56 -5.41
N ARG A 41 25.11 -2.32 -4.52
CA ARG A 41 24.34 -3.38 -3.84
C ARG A 41 23.66 -4.32 -4.84
N ALA A 42 22.95 -3.77 -5.84
CA ALA A 42 22.28 -4.58 -6.86
C ALA A 42 23.29 -5.41 -7.68
N ASN A 43 24.46 -4.84 -7.98
CA ASN A 43 25.54 -5.52 -8.69
C ASN A 43 26.11 -6.69 -7.88
N CYS A 44 26.32 -6.53 -6.57
CA CYS A 44 26.77 -7.61 -5.69
C CYS A 44 25.80 -8.80 -5.69
N TYR A 45 24.47 -8.57 -5.74
CA TYR A 45 23.50 -9.64 -5.89
C TYR A 45 23.53 -10.27 -7.30
N ARG A 46 23.66 -9.46 -8.35
CA ARG A 46 23.72 -9.92 -9.74
C ARG A 46 24.95 -10.81 -9.99
N GLN A 47 26.08 -10.45 -9.39
CA GLN A 47 27.34 -11.23 -9.49
C GLN A 47 27.44 -12.37 -8.47
N ASN A 48 26.37 -12.67 -7.73
CA ASN A 48 26.34 -13.69 -6.67
C ASN A 48 27.38 -13.50 -5.54
N ILE A 49 27.97 -12.32 -5.39
CA ILE A 49 28.78 -11.94 -4.22
C ILE A 49 27.91 -11.99 -2.95
N LEU A 50 26.69 -11.42 -3.05
CA LEU A 50 25.65 -11.57 -2.04
C LEU A 50 24.62 -12.57 -2.56
N ARG A 51 24.44 -13.69 -1.86
CA ARG A 51 23.52 -14.73 -2.26
C ARG A 51 22.13 -14.52 -1.64
N PRO A 52 21.05 -14.47 -2.45
CA PRO A 52 19.70 -14.43 -1.91
C PRO A 52 19.33 -15.81 -1.34
N GLN A 53 18.64 -15.79 -0.20
CA GLN A 53 18.04 -17.01 0.37
C GLN A 53 16.86 -17.46 -0.49
N LYS A 54 16.58 -18.76 -0.55
CA LYS A 54 15.45 -19.34 -1.29
C LYS A 54 14.54 -20.07 -0.31
N LEU A 55 13.25 -19.82 -0.39
CA LEU A 55 12.21 -20.56 0.33
C LEU A 55 11.81 -21.83 -0.46
N PRO A 56 11.40 -22.91 0.21
CA PRO A 56 10.89 -24.12 -0.45
C PRO A 56 9.41 -23.97 -0.89
N CYS A 57 9.04 -22.79 -1.38
CA CYS A 57 7.73 -22.47 -1.91
C CYS A 57 7.86 -21.37 -2.97
N LYS A 58 6.79 -21.07 -3.68
CA LYS A 58 6.75 -19.95 -4.64
C LYS A 58 6.65 -18.60 -3.92
N VAL A 59 7.36 -17.59 -4.42
CA VAL A 59 7.41 -16.27 -3.82
C VAL A 59 7.07 -15.20 -4.85
N ILE A 60 6.04 -14.43 -4.57
CA ILE A 60 5.60 -13.27 -5.36
C ILE A 60 5.90 -12.01 -4.56
N SER A 61 6.55 -11.03 -5.17
CA SER A 61 6.75 -9.71 -4.58
C SER A 61 5.84 -8.70 -5.26
N VAL A 62 5.14 -7.92 -4.47
CA VAL A 62 4.42 -6.72 -4.90
C VAL A 62 5.18 -5.52 -4.34
N GLY A 63 5.61 -4.62 -5.23
CA GLY A 63 6.39 -3.47 -4.79
C GLY A 63 6.40 -2.34 -5.80
N ASN A 64 7.23 -1.34 -5.58
CA ASN A 64 7.40 -0.21 -6.48
C ASN A 64 8.83 0.33 -6.40
N ILE A 65 9.18 1.27 -7.28
CA ILE A 65 10.48 1.97 -7.25
C ILE A 65 10.38 3.41 -6.75
N THR A 66 9.20 3.88 -6.33
CA THR A 66 8.96 5.25 -5.88
C THR A 66 8.52 5.28 -4.42
N VAL A 67 8.71 6.40 -3.73
CA VAL A 67 8.01 6.67 -2.48
C VAL A 67 6.61 7.20 -2.76
N GLY A 68 5.65 6.87 -1.90
CA GLY A 68 4.26 7.31 -2.01
C GLY A 68 3.28 6.16 -2.21
N GLY A 69 2.01 6.50 -2.27
CA GLY A 69 0.90 5.54 -2.35
C GLY A 69 0.65 5.07 -3.79
N THR A 70 1.38 4.11 -4.28
CA THR A 70 1.18 3.49 -5.62
C THR A 70 0.17 2.34 -5.62
N GLY A 71 -0.55 2.10 -4.51
CA GLY A 71 -1.52 1.00 -4.44
C GLY A 71 -0.93 -0.37 -4.10
N LYS A 72 0.26 -0.45 -3.48
CA LYS A 72 0.90 -1.73 -3.10
C LYS A 72 0.00 -2.59 -2.23
N THR A 73 -0.48 -2.04 -1.12
CA THR A 73 -1.33 -2.78 -0.17
C THR A 73 -2.61 -3.32 -0.81
N PRO A 74 -3.43 -2.53 -1.53
CA PRO A 74 -4.57 -3.05 -2.28
C PRO A 74 -4.20 -4.12 -3.31
N MET A 75 -3.07 -3.97 -4.02
CA MET A 75 -2.61 -4.96 -4.99
C MET A 75 -2.13 -6.25 -4.31
N THR A 76 -1.43 -6.16 -3.18
CA THR A 76 -1.03 -7.32 -2.36
C THR A 76 -2.27 -8.12 -1.93
N ILE A 77 -3.30 -7.43 -1.45
CA ILE A 77 -4.60 -8.02 -1.08
C ILE A 77 -5.24 -8.70 -2.29
N TYR A 78 -5.33 -8.01 -3.43
CA TYR A 78 -5.90 -8.55 -4.66
C TYR A 78 -5.20 -9.83 -5.12
N VAL A 79 -3.86 -9.81 -5.20
CA VAL A 79 -3.07 -10.97 -5.62
C VAL A 79 -3.27 -12.15 -4.66
N ALA A 80 -3.21 -11.91 -3.35
CA ALA A 80 -3.40 -12.94 -2.35
C ALA A 80 -4.79 -13.58 -2.43
N GLN A 81 -5.86 -12.78 -2.59
CA GLN A 81 -7.23 -13.25 -2.74
C GLN A 81 -7.41 -14.07 -4.02
N LYS A 82 -6.86 -13.60 -5.15
CA LYS A 82 -6.95 -14.33 -6.42
C LYS A 82 -6.25 -15.69 -6.37
N LEU A 83 -5.07 -15.74 -5.79
CA LEU A 83 -4.35 -17.00 -5.60
C LEU A 83 -5.11 -17.98 -4.69
N ARG A 84 -5.72 -17.46 -3.63
CA ARG A 84 -6.57 -18.27 -2.72
C ARG A 84 -7.81 -18.82 -3.45
N GLN A 85 -8.47 -17.99 -4.28
CA GLN A 85 -9.60 -18.41 -5.11
C GLN A 85 -9.21 -19.51 -6.12
N LEU A 86 -7.95 -19.53 -6.56
CA LEU A 86 -7.39 -20.56 -7.42
C LEU A 86 -6.95 -21.83 -6.66
N GLY A 87 -7.24 -21.93 -5.35
CA GLY A 87 -6.97 -23.10 -4.53
C GLY A 87 -5.61 -23.13 -3.85
N ALA A 88 -4.72 -22.14 -4.05
CA ALA A 88 -3.41 -22.14 -3.42
C ALA A 88 -3.49 -21.84 -1.90
N ARG A 89 -2.60 -22.45 -1.11
CA ARG A 89 -2.36 -22.09 0.29
C ARG A 89 -1.41 -20.91 0.34
N VAL A 90 -2.00 -19.72 0.47
CA VAL A 90 -1.30 -18.42 0.42
C VAL A 90 -1.01 -17.91 1.82
N ALA A 91 0.13 -17.25 2.02
CA ALA A 91 0.38 -16.36 3.14
C ALA A 91 0.91 -15.01 2.63
N VAL A 92 0.60 -13.93 3.35
CA VAL A 92 1.16 -12.60 3.07
C VAL A 92 2.22 -12.26 4.11
N ILE A 93 3.34 -11.71 3.65
CA ILE A 93 4.42 -11.24 4.52
C ILE A 93 4.67 -9.76 4.29
N SER A 94 4.56 -8.97 5.34
CA SER A 94 4.90 -7.55 5.34
C SER A 94 6.07 -7.25 6.30
N ARG A 95 6.64 -6.06 6.20
CA ARG A 95 7.78 -5.64 7.03
C ARG A 95 7.40 -5.37 8.48
N GLY A 96 6.17 -4.93 8.72
CA GLY A 96 5.79 -4.37 10.01
C GLY A 96 6.43 -3.01 10.25
N TYR A 97 6.46 -2.14 9.23
CA TYR A 97 7.06 -0.81 9.36
C TYR A 97 6.41 -0.02 10.49
N LYS A 98 7.22 0.52 11.41
CA LYS A 98 6.81 1.18 12.66
C LYS A 98 6.07 0.27 13.67
N GLY A 99 5.86 -1.00 13.38
CA GLY A 99 5.29 -1.96 14.33
C GLY A 99 6.35 -2.52 15.29
N GLY A 100 5.96 -2.77 16.53
CA GLY A 100 6.84 -3.31 17.58
C GLY A 100 7.41 -4.69 17.23
N ALA A 101 6.64 -5.52 16.53
CA ALA A 101 7.04 -6.87 16.12
C ALA A 101 7.90 -6.93 14.85
N ALA A 102 8.28 -5.78 14.23
CA ALA A 102 9.04 -5.76 12.99
C ALA A 102 10.38 -6.54 13.08
N ASN A 103 11.08 -6.47 14.19
CA ASN A 103 12.37 -7.12 14.39
C ASN A 103 12.24 -8.58 14.87
N SER A 104 11.34 -8.85 15.82
CA SER A 104 11.08 -10.20 16.34
C SER A 104 10.36 -11.10 15.34
N GLY A 105 9.57 -10.50 14.46
CA GLY A 105 8.64 -11.21 13.61
C GLY A 105 7.42 -11.73 14.38
N GLY A 106 6.41 -12.21 13.67
CA GLY A 106 5.26 -12.86 14.27
C GLY A 106 4.05 -12.92 13.37
N VAL A 107 3.03 -13.63 13.82
CA VAL A 107 1.76 -13.82 13.11
C VAL A 107 0.81 -12.70 13.49
N VAL A 108 0.44 -11.86 12.52
CA VAL A 108 -0.56 -10.79 12.69
C VAL A 108 -1.96 -11.37 12.66
N SER A 109 -2.19 -12.31 11.74
CA SER A 109 -3.44 -13.04 11.61
C SER A 109 -3.17 -14.47 11.17
N ASP A 110 -3.95 -15.41 11.68
CA ASP A 110 -3.98 -16.81 11.22
C ASP A 110 -4.94 -17.02 10.02
N GLY A 111 -5.56 -15.95 9.53
CA GLY A 111 -6.58 -15.96 8.49
C GLY A 111 -8.02 -16.01 9.02
N ARG A 112 -8.21 -16.14 10.34
CA ARG A 112 -9.53 -16.11 11.02
C ARG A 112 -9.58 -15.08 12.13
N ASN A 113 -8.47 -14.97 12.88
CA ASN A 113 -8.35 -14.10 14.04
C ASN A 113 -7.18 -13.12 13.84
N LEU A 114 -7.36 -11.90 14.32
CA LEU A 114 -6.28 -10.95 14.51
C LEU A 114 -5.55 -11.25 15.81
N LEU A 115 -4.26 -11.50 15.74
CA LEU A 115 -3.41 -11.94 16.84
C LEU A 115 -2.49 -10.83 17.36
N MET A 116 -2.39 -9.72 16.63
CA MET A 116 -1.63 -8.53 16.98
C MET A 116 -2.50 -7.29 16.78
N ASP A 117 -2.27 -6.29 17.61
CA ASP A 117 -2.83 -4.96 17.43
C ASP A 117 -2.02 -4.12 16.39
N PRO A 118 -2.51 -2.93 15.97
CA PRO A 118 -1.79 -2.08 15.02
C PRO A 118 -0.43 -1.59 15.51
N GLU A 119 -0.24 -1.42 16.83
CA GLU A 119 1.04 -0.97 17.39
C GLU A 119 2.10 -2.06 17.29
N GLN A 120 1.70 -3.31 17.46
CA GLN A 120 2.57 -4.48 17.31
C GLN A 120 2.83 -4.80 15.84
N ALA A 121 1.78 -4.90 15.03
CA ALA A 121 1.86 -5.30 13.63
C ALA A 121 2.44 -4.22 12.72
N GLY A 122 2.10 -2.96 12.98
CA GLY A 122 2.18 -1.84 12.06
C GLY A 122 0.89 -1.67 11.23
N ASP A 123 0.62 -0.44 10.78
CA ASP A 123 -0.64 -0.06 10.11
C ASP A 123 -0.97 -0.92 8.88
N GLU A 124 0.01 -1.08 7.98
CA GLU A 124 -0.19 -1.78 6.70
C GLU A 124 -0.42 -3.28 6.88
N PRO A 125 0.39 -4.04 7.64
CA PRO A 125 0.12 -5.45 7.91
C PRO A 125 -1.20 -5.69 8.64
N PHE A 126 -1.56 -4.79 9.57
CA PHE A 126 -2.84 -4.88 10.27
C PHE A 126 -4.02 -4.69 9.32
N LEU A 127 -3.94 -3.68 8.43
CA LEU A 127 -4.93 -3.48 7.38
C LEU A 127 -5.04 -4.69 6.45
N ILE A 128 -3.92 -5.24 5.99
CA ILE A 128 -3.89 -6.46 5.16
C ILE A 128 -4.58 -7.61 5.88
N ALA A 129 -4.26 -7.83 7.16
CA ALA A 129 -4.85 -8.89 7.97
C ALA A 129 -6.36 -8.73 8.13
N GLY A 130 -6.84 -7.50 8.35
CA GLY A 130 -8.28 -7.21 8.43
C GLY A 130 -9.06 -7.42 7.13
N ARG A 131 -8.37 -7.48 5.97
CA ARG A 131 -8.97 -7.63 4.65
C ARG A 131 -8.86 -9.04 4.06
N LEU A 132 -8.07 -9.90 4.68
CA LEU A 132 -7.78 -11.24 4.17
C LEU A 132 -8.38 -12.32 5.06
N GLU A 133 -9.46 -12.94 4.57
CA GLU A 133 -10.06 -14.10 5.20
C GLU A 133 -9.40 -15.39 4.68
N ASN A 134 -9.12 -16.34 5.60
CA ASN A 134 -8.47 -17.63 5.31
C ASN A 134 -7.06 -17.50 4.67
N ILE A 135 -6.38 -16.36 4.87
CA ILE A 135 -5.01 -16.12 4.41
C ILE A 135 -4.21 -15.55 5.60
N PRO A 136 -3.24 -16.29 6.13
CA PRO A 136 -2.38 -15.80 7.20
C PRO A 136 -1.56 -14.58 6.79
N VAL A 137 -1.39 -13.65 7.73
CA VAL A 137 -0.54 -12.46 7.57
C VAL A 137 0.55 -12.47 8.62
N ILE A 138 1.80 -12.32 8.19
CA ILE A 138 2.99 -12.43 9.03
C ILE A 138 3.84 -11.18 8.86
N VAL A 139 4.40 -10.67 9.94
CA VAL A 139 5.36 -9.58 9.91
C VAL A 139 6.76 -10.06 10.21
N GLY A 140 7.75 -9.38 9.66
CA GLY A 140 9.15 -9.62 9.99
C GLY A 140 10.09 -8.89 9.02
N LYS A 141 11.09 -8.19 9.55
CA LYS A 141 12.16 -7.58 8.77
C LYS A 141 13.00 -8.63 8.04
N ASN A 142 13.19 -9.80 8.66
CA ASN A 142 13.76 -10.99 8.02
C ASN A 142 12.65 -11.76 7.30
N ARG A 143 12.48 -11.48 5.98
CA ARG A 143 11.44 -12.12 5.16
C ARG A 143 11.63 -13.62 4.99
N PHE A 144 12.88 -14.11 5.06
CA PHE A 144 13.15 -15.54 5.00
C PHE A 144 12.63 -16.25 6.25
N ALA A 145 12.94 -15.74 7.44
CA ALA A 145 12.45 -16.30 8.70
C ALA A 145 10.91 -16.27 8.78
N ALA A 146 10.29 -15.12 8.37
CA ALA A 146 8.83 -15.00 8.28
C ALA A 146 8.23 -15.99 7.29
N GLY A 147 8.88 -16.21 6.14
CA GLY A 147 8.48 -17.21 5.13
C GLY A 147 8.54 -18.63 5.66
N MET A 148 9.61 -18.98 6.36
CA MET A 148 9.74 -20.31 7.00
C MET A 148 8.69 -20.53 8.09
N LEU A 149 8.29 -19.48 8.81
CA LEU A 149 7.18 -19.53 9.76
C LEU A 149 5.85 -19.80 9.05
N ALA A 150 5.57 -19.09 7.92
CA ALA A 150 4.38 -19.31 7.11
C ALA A 150 4.28 -20.77 6.61
N ILE A 151 5.38 -21.30 6.10
CA ILE A 151 5.43 -22.67 5.57
C ILE A 151 5.21 -23.68 6.69
N ARG A 152 5.93 -23.55 7.82
CA ARG A 152 5.84 -24.52 8.92
C ARG A 152 4.47 -24.49 9.62
N LYS A 153 3.91 -23.31 9.87
CA LYS A 153 2.67 -23.18 10.64
C LYS A 153 1.40 -23.30 9.79
N PHE A 154 1.43 -22.84 8.55
CA PHE A 154 0.25 -22.75 7.69
C PHE A 154 0.36 -23.56 6.40
N GLN A 155 1.47 -24.30 6.21
CA GLN A 155 1.73 -25.09 5.02
C GLN A 155 1.59 -24.28 3.72
N SER A 156 2.03 -23.02 3.76
CA SER A 156 1.88 -22.10 2.63
C SER A 156 2.72 -22.53 1.44
N GLU A 157 2.08 -22.63 0.27
CA GLU A 157 2.67 -22.99 -1.01
C GLU A 157 3.10 -21.77 -1.81
N VAL A 158 2.43 -20.64 -1.54
CA VAL A 158 2.72 -19.35 -2.18
C VAL A 158 2.80 -18.27 -1.10
N ILE A 159 3.86 -17.48 -1.16
CA ILE A 159 4.06 -16.33 -0.30
C ILE A 159 3.97 -15.06 -1.14
N VAL A 160 3.11 -14.13 -0.74
CA VAL A 160 3.01 -12.79 -1.32
C VAL A 160 3.71 -11.80 -0.39
N LEU A 161 4.74 -11.14 -0.88
CA LEU A 161 5.50 -10.14 -0.13
C LEU A 161 4.98 -8.74 -0.42
N ASP A 162 4.59 -8.03 0.63
CA ASP A 162 4.20 -6.62 0.55
C ASP A 162 5.42 -5.70 0.63
N ASP A 163 5.48 -4.70 -0.26
CA ASP A 163 6.56 -3.70 -0.42
C ASP A 163 7.97 -4.31 -0.42
N ALA A 164 8.21 -5.32 -1.28
CA ALA A 164 9.44 -6.10 -1.23
C ALA A 164 10.32 -6.01 -2.49
N PHE A 165 10.05 -5.12 -3.45
CA PHE A 165 10.88 -5.00 -4.66
C PHE A 165 12.36 -4.69 -4.35
N GLN A 166 12.64 -3.90 -3.30
CA GLN A 166 13.98 -3.61 -2.80
C GLN A 166 14.61 -4.74 -1.96
N HIS A 167 13.84 -5.80 -1.62
CA HIS A 167 14.33 -6.84 -0.71
C HIS A 167 15.09 -7.94 -1.44
N LEU A 168 16.29 -7.66 -1.94
CA LEU A 168 17.11 -8.57 -2.73
C LEU A 168 17.63 -9.80 -1.97
N LYS A 169 17.54 -9.81 -0.64
CA LYS A 169 18.00 -10.91 0.22
C LYS A 169 17.17 -12.20 0.06
N LEU A 170 15.97 -12.12 -0.49
CA LEU A 170 15.10 -13.28 -0.73
C LEU A 170 14.85 -13.42 -2.23
N ARG A 171 15.02 -14.65 -2.73
CA ARG A 171 14.69 -14.97 -4.13
C ARG A 171 13.17 -14.92 -4.33
N ARG A 172 12.72 -14.33 -5.44
CA ARG A 172 11.32 -14.27 -5.85
C ARG A 172 11.17 -14.97 -7.19
N ASP A 173 10.03 -15.63 -7.38
CA ASP A 173 9.65 -16.23 -8.66
C ASP A 173 8.94 -15.21 -9.55
N ILE A 174 8.19 -14.29 -8.91
CA ILE A 174 7.50 -13.19 -9.59
C ILE A 174 7.77 -11.88 -8.84
N ASP A 175 8.26 -10.87 -9.56
CA ASP A 175 8.41 -9.49 -9.07
C ASP A 175 7.42 -8.58 -9.82
N ILE A 176 6.33 -8.21 -9.17
CA ILE A 176 5.32 -7.27 -9.69
C ILE A 176 5.70 -5.86 -9.26
N VAL A 177 5.97 -4.99 -10.22
CA VAL A 177 6.26 -3.59 -9.96
C VAL A 177 5.06 -2.70 -10.28
N LEU A 178 4.68 -1.84 -9.34
CA LEU A 178 3.60 -0.88 -9.51
C LEU A 178 4.16 0.49 -9.84
N LEU A 179 3.60 1.12 -10.86
CA LEU A 179 3.92 2.47 -11.27
C LEU A 179 2.62 3.30 -11.37
N ASP A 180 2.67 4.55 -10.93
CA ASP A 180 1.56 5.48 -11.11
C ASP A 180 1.44 5.83 -12.60
N TYR A 181 0.26 5.64 -13.19
CA TYR A 181 0.02 5.88 -14.62
C TYR A 181 0.40 7.30 -15.05
N THR A 182 0.05 8.31 -14.23
CA THR A 182 0.29 9.71 -14.56
C THR A 182 1.72 10.15 -14.32
N ARG A 183 2.42 9.52 -13.36
CA ARG A 183 3.77 9.92 -12.91
C ARG A 183 4.64 8.72 -12.55
N PRO A 184 4.96 7.82 -13.50
CA PRO A 184 5.62 6.56 -13.21
C PRO A 184 6.99 6.73 -12.52
N PHE A 185 7.69 7.84 -12.79
CA PHE A 185 9.04 8.11 -12.30
C PHE A 185 9.16 9.44 -11.53
N GLY A 186 8.06 10.17 -11.34
CA GLY A 186 8.08 11.49 -10.71
C GLY A 186 8.98 12.47 -11.47
N ASN A 187 9.93 13.09 -10.76
CA ASN A 187 10.94 13.98 -11.35
C ASN A 187 12.21 13.24 -11.80
N THR A 188 12.20 11.92 -11.92
CA THR A 188 13.28 11.02 -12.34
C THR A 188 14.53 10.98 -11.43
N HIS A 189 14.54 11.73 -10.34
CA HIS A 189 15.63 11.71 -9.39
C HIS A 189 15.41 10.71 -8.25
N LEU A 190 16.52 10.17 -7.76
CA LEU A 190 16.54 9.33 -6.57
C LEU A 190 16.33 10.16 -5.30
N LEU A 191 15.96 9.48 -4.21
CA LEU A 191 15.94 10.08 -2.89
C LEU A 191 17.31 10.67 -2.52
N PRO A 192 17.35 11.82 -1.84
CA PRO A 192 16.24 12.69 -1.42
C PRO A 192 15.88 13.81 -2.41
N ARG A 193 16.50 13.90 -3.59
CA ARG A 193 16.20 14.92 -4.62
C ARG A 193 14.88 14.65 -5.33
N GLY A 194 14.49 13.41 -5.47
CA GLY A 194 13.25 12.95 -6.07
C GLY A 194 12.59 11.84 -5.28
N ILE A 195 11.62 11.18 -5.91
CA ILE A 195 10.80 10.15 -5.28
C ILE A 195 11.30 8.72 -5.54
N LEU A 196 12.32 8.52 -6.37
CA LEU A 196 12.80 7.18 -6.71
C LEU A 196 13.60 6.55 -5.54
N ARG A 197 13.22 5.34 -5.15
CA ARG A 197 13.94 4.48 -4.18
C ARG A 197 15.11 3.76 -4.84
N GLU A 198 14.99 3.48 -6.14
CA GLU A 198 15.98 2.82 -6.97
C GLU A 198 16.00 3.46 -8.37
N PRO A 199 17.13 3.38 -9.09
CA PRO A 199 17.19 3.88 -10.47
C PRO A 199 16.16 3.15 -11.36
N VAL A 200 15.65 3.83 -12.39
CA VAL A 200 14.68 3.27 -13.34
C VAL A 200 15.18 1.96 -13.97
N THR A 201 16.50 1.81 -14.15
CA THR A 201 17.12 0.56 -14.63
C THR A 201 16.85 -0.66 -13.74
N ALA A 202 16.44 -0.46 -12.47
CA ALA A 202 16.04 -1.54 -11.58
C ALA A 202 14.77 -2.27 -12.05
N LEU A 203 13.96 -1.64 -12.89
CA LEU A 203 12.77 -2.24 -13.49
C LEU A 203 13.07 -3.50 -14.31
N ARG A 204 14.27 -3.65 -14.83
CA ARG A 204 14.71 -4.88 -15.54
C ARG A 204 14.63 -6.15 -14.69
N ARG A 205 14.50 -6.04 -13.36
CA ARG A 205 14.30 -7.19 -12.47
C ARG A 205 12.83 -7.60 -12.35
N ALA A 206 11.92 -6.70 -12.71
CA ALA A 206 10.50 -7.00 -12.64
C ALA A 206 10.13 -8.12 -13.64
N THR A 207 9.17 -8.92 -13.27
CA THR A 207 8.56 -9.92 -14.15
C THR A 207 7.24 -9.44 -14.74
N ALA A 208 6.59 -8.48 -14.10
CA ALA A 208 5.42 -7.77 -14.59
C ALA A 208 5.38 -6.33 -14.07
N CYS A 209 4.83 -5.43 -14.88
CA CYS A 209 4.54 -4.06 -14.49
C CYS A 209 3.02 -3.83 -14.46
N ILE A 210 2.53 -3.15 -13.43
CA ILE A 210 1.13 -2.73 -13.37
C ILE A 210 1.10 -1.20 -13.25
N LEU A 211 0.49 -0.55 -14.23
CA LEU A 211 0.19 0.86 -14.17
C LEU A 211 -1.08 1.04 -13.34
N THR A 212 -0.95 1.68 -12.19
CA THR A 212 -2.06 1.92 -11.28
C THR A 212 -2.67 3.30 -11.49
N ARG A 213 -3.93 3.49 -11.10
CA ARG A 213 -4.71 4.71 -11.34
C ARG A 213 -4.85 5.04 -12.83
N SER A 214 -4.87 4.00 -13.67
CA SER A 214 -5.15 4.17 -15.08
C SER A 214 -6.59 4.68 -15.27
N PRO A 215 -6.84 5.51 -16.31
CA PRO A 215 -8.19 5.90 -16.66
C PRO A 215 -9.08 4.68 -16.96
N THR A 216 -10.37 4.78 -16.64
CA THR A 216 -11.33 3.66 -16.77
C THR A 216 -12.22 3.74 -18.03
N GLY A 217 -12.00 4.73 -18.89
CA GLY A 217 -12.80 4.91 -20.12
C GLY A 217 -12.55 3.81 -21.16
N PRO A 218 -13.57 3.32 -21.86
CA PRO A 218 -13.37 2.42 -22.99
C PRO A 218 -12.59 3.14 -24.10
N GLY A 219 -11.41 2.65 -24.43
CA GLY A 219 -10.54 3.15 -25.50
C GLY A 219 -9.35 4.01 -25.10
N GLU A 220 -9.35 4.67 -23.93
CA GLU A 220 -8.23 5.55 -23.52
C GLU A 220 -7.08 4.82 -22.80
N ALA A 221 -7.38 3.83 -22.00
CA ALA A 221 -6.35 3.14 -21.21
C ALA A 221 -5.55 2.10 -22.02
N ALA A 222 -6.11 1.56 -23.08
CA ALA A 222 -5.43 0.57 -23.91
C ALA A 222 -4.41 1.19 -24.89
N ALA A 223 -4.49 2.48 -25.15
CA ALA A 223 -3.77 3.10 -26.26
C ALA A 223 -2.41 3.74 -25.91
N THR A 224 -2.16 4.11 -24.66
CA THR A 224 -0.95 4.88 -24.34
C THR A 224 -0.24 4.41 -23.08
N THR A 225 0.62 3.40 -23.26
CA THR A 225 1.72 3.20 -22.28
C THR A 225 2.50 4.52 -22.18
N PRO A 226 2.75 5.06 -20.97
CA PRO A 226 3.50 6.30 -20.81
C PRO A 226 4.77 6.28 -21.64
N ALA A 227 4.99 7.38 -22.41
CA ALA A 227 6.09 7.47 -23.35
C ALA A 227 7.42 7.08 -22.69
N GLY A 228 8.20 6.24 -23.35
CA GLY A 228 9.49 5.75 -22.86
C GLY A 228 9.45 4.61 -21.86
N LEU A 229 8.28 4.20 -21.34
CA LEU A 229 8.22 3.11 -20.35
C LEU A 229 8.71 1.77 -20.96
N LYS A 230 8.28 1.45 -22.18
CA LYS A 230 8.73 0.25 -22.91
C LYS A 230 10.24 0.21 -23.13
N ALA A 231 10.91 1.35 -23.30
CA ALA A 231 12.37 1.41 -23.45
C ALA A 231 13.12 0.91 -22.20
N HIS A 232 12.51 1.04 -21.03
CA HIS A 232 13.08 0.54 -19.78
C HIS A 232 12.71 -0.93 -19.48
N MET A 233 11.66 -1.45 -20.12
CA MET A 233 11.08 -2.78 -19.89
C MET A 233 10.57 -3.40 -21.21
N PRO A 234 11.45 -3.69 -22.20
CA PRO A 234 11.03 -4.13 -23.53
C PRO A 234 10.25 -5.45 -23.51
N ASP A 235 10.66 -6.38 -22.67
CA ASP A 235 10.14 -7.77 -22.63
C ASP A 235 9.22 -8.03 -21.42
N ILE A 236 8.88 -7.00 -20.65
CA ILE A 236 8.07 -7.16 -19.45
C ILE A 236 6.61 -6.85 -19.78
N PRO A 237 5.66 -7.76 -19.48
CA PRO A 237 4.24 -7.50 -19.69
C PRO A 237 3.78 -6.33 -18.81
N ILE A 238 2.99 -5.43 -19.41
CA ILE A 238 2.43 -4.26 -18.74
C ILE A 238 0.91 -4.43 -18.69
N PHE A 239 0.39 -4.35 -17.48
CA PHE A 239 -1.05 -4.38 -17.20
C PHE A 239 -1.51 -3.02 -16.67
N THR A 240 -2.80 -2.74 -16.79
CA THR A 240 -3.40 -1.49 -16.31
C THR A 240 -4.48 -1.75 -15.29
N SER A 241 -4.49 -0.96 -14.24
CA SER A 241 -5.49 -1.05 -13.17
C SER A 241 -5.92 0.32 -12.66
N SER A 242 -7.15 0.41 -12.23
CA SER A 242 -7.73 1.57 -11.58
C SER A 242 -7.94 1.33 -10.09
N HIS A 243 -8.11 2.41 -9.37
CA HIS A 243 -8.46 2.40 -7.94
C HIS A 243 -9.94 2.70 -7.81
N HIS A 244 -10.71 1.73 -7.33
CA HIS A 244 -12.13 1.92 -7.06
C HIS A 244 -12.36 2.09 -5.55
N PRO A 245 -12.90 3.24 -5.11
CA PRO A 245 -13.28 3.42 -3.73
C PRO A 245 -14.46 2.52 -3.38
N TYR A 246 -14.48 2.01 -2.17
CA TYR A 246 -15.62 1.35 -1.56
C TYR A 246 -15.75 1.85 -0.13
N MET A 247 -16.91 1.65 0.46
CA MET A 247 -17.22 2.18 1.78
C MET A 247 -17.88 1.13 2.67
N TYR A 248 -17.70 1.28 3.98
CA TYR A 248 -18.46 0.58 4.99
C TYR A 248 -18.66 1.47 6.21
N THR A 249 -19.67 1.16 7.02
CA THR A 249 -20.00 1.92 8.22
C THR A 249 -19.65 1.13 9.47
N VAL A 250 -18.92 1.77 10.39
CA VAL A 250 -18.70 1.27 11.75
C VAL A 250 -19.70 2.00 12.66
N LYS A 251 -20.64 1.24 13.27
CA LYS A 251 -21.69 1.78 14.13
C LYS A 251 -21.16 2.11 15.52
N SER A 252 -21.51 3.29 16.03
CA SER A 252 -21.13 3.76 17.36
C SER A 252 -21.68 2.90 18.50
N ALA A 253 -22.85 2.29 18.30
CA ALA A 253 -23.55 1.52 19.34
C ALA A 253 -23.13 0.05 19.45
N ILE A 254 -22.35 -0.47 18.50
CA ILE A 254 -22.00 -1.90 18.44
C ILE A 254 -20.51 -2.06 18.74
N PRO A 255 -20.13 -2.63 19.90
CA PRO A 255 -18.75 -3.01 20.14
C PRO A 255 -18.32 -4.05 19.10
N THR A 256 -17.42 -3.67 18.20
CA THR A 256 -16.86 -4.61 17.24
C THR A 256 -15.80 -5.44 17.96
N PRO A 257 -15.92 -6.79 18.02
CA PRO A 257 -14.86 -7.61 18.59
C PRO A 257 -13.58 -7.39 17.80
N PHE A 258 -12.56 -6.87 18.44
CA PHE A 258 -11.26 -6.58 17.83
C PHE A 258 -10.64 -7.79 17.11
N ASN A 259 -10.99 -9.00 17.53
CA ASN A 259 -10.31 -10.23 17.10
C ASN A 259 -10.92 -10.91 15.87
N ALA A 260 -12.06 -10.47 15.36
CA ALA A 260 -12.71 -11.15 14.24
C ALA A 260 -12.53 -10.40 12.92
N ILE A 261 -11.86 -11.01 11.96
CA ILE A 261 -11.63 -10.47 10.61
C ILE A 261 -12.95 -10.15 9.89
N SER A 262 -13.99 -10.95 10.11
CA SER A 262 -15.32 -10.78 9.49
C SER A 262 -15.97 -9.41 9.72
N HIS A 263 -15.52 -8.67 10.74
CA HIS A 263 -16.06 -7.35 11.06
C HIS A 263 -15.44 -6.21 10.25
N PHE A 264 -14.26 -6.46 9.62
CA PHE A 264 -13.56 -5.48 8.79
C PHE A 264 -13.94 -5.56 7.31
N ILE A 265 -14.65 -6.62 6.86
CA ILE A 265 -14.63 -7.05 5.46
C ILE A 265 -15.93 -6.88 4.71
N LYS A 266 -17.04 -6.51 5.31
CA LYS A 266 -18.29 -6.39 4.52
C LYS A 266 -18.36 -4.98 3.88
N PRO A 267 -17.92 -4.80 2.62
CA PRO A 267 -18.31 -3.63 1.87
C PRO A 267 -19.83 -3.69 1.70
N HIS A 268 -20.53 -2.72 2.28
CA HIS A 268 -21.89 -2.45 1.87
C HIS A 268 -21.82 -1.70 0.54
N ASP A 269 -22.70 -2.04 -0.40
CA ASP A 269 -22.85 -1.26 -1.61
C ASP A 269 -23.11 0.20 -1.24
N SER A 270 -22.49 1.11 -1.98
CA SER A 270 -22.54 2.56 -1.77
C SER A 270 -23.95 3.13 -1.63
N ASP A 271 -24.93 2.42 -2.17
CA ASP A 271 -26.34 2.83 -2.22
C ASP A 271 -27.08 2.77 -0.86
N GLN A 272 -26.47 2.17 0.17
CA GLN A 272 -27.08 2.05 1.50
C GLN A 272 -26.58 3.04 2.54
N ILE A 273 -25.60 3.91 2.21
CA ILE A 273 -25.09 4.89 3.17
C ILE A 273 -26.03 6.10 3.22
N LYS A 274 -26.81 6.20 4.31
CA LYS A 274 -27.82 7.26 4.51
C LYS A 274 -27.25 8.63 4.86
N TYR A 275 -25.97 8.71 5.22
CA TYR A 275 -25.33 9.94 5.67
C TYR A 275 -24.98 10.83 4.48
N LYS A 276 -25.29 12.15 4.60
CA LYS A 276 -24.91 13.14 3.59
C LYS A 276 -23.89 14.13 4.13
N LYS A 277 -24.08 14.59 5.37
CA LYS A 277 -23.20 15.56 6.04
C LYS A 277 -22.13 14.81 6.81
N VAL A 278 -20.88 14.93 6.40
CA VAL A 278 -19.77 14.20 7.02
C VAL A 278 -18.71 15.16 7.54
N TYR A 279 -18.00 14.77 8.60
CA TYR A 279 -16.79 15.44 9.03
C TYR A 279 -15.60 14.52 8.80
N GLY A 280 -14.67 14.94 7.91
CA GLY A 280 -13.56 14.10 7.50
C GLY A 280 -12.36 14.17 8.44
N PHE A 281 -11.59 13.08 8.51
CA PHE A 281 -10.24 13.12 9.05
C PHE A 281 -9.33 12.12 8.35
N SER A 282 -8.06 12.49 8.20
CA SER A 282 -7.04 11.55 7.70
C SER A 282 -5.63 11.94 8.15
N GLY A 283 -4.80 10.90 8.38
CA GLY A 283 -3.37 10.99 8.66
C GLY A 283 -2.57 10.20 7.62
N ILE A 284 -2.76 10.53 6.35
CA ILE A 284 -2.09 9.90 5.20
C ILE A 284 -1.23 10.93 4.45
N ALA A 285 -0.33 10.45 3.59
CA ALA A 285 0.62 11.28 2.86
C ALA A 285 -0.04 12.28 1.86
N ARG A 286 -1.32 12.07 1.50
CA ARG A 286 -2.08 12.89 0.54
C ARG A 286 -3.50 13.13 1.05
N ASN A 287 -3.66 14.01 2.04
CA ASN A 287 -4.96 14.37 2.59
C ASN A 287 -5.89 14.98 1.52
N ASP A 288 -5.34 15.83 0.63
CA ASP A 288 -6.10 16.45 -0.48
C ASP A 288 -6.74 15.42 -1.42
N ASP A 289 -6.05 14.29 -1.70
CA ASP A 289 -6.59 13.22 -2.55
C ASP A 289 -7.80 12.56 -1.86
N PHE A 290 -7.74 12.39 -0.55
CA PHE A 290 -8.86 11.82 0.21
C PHE A 290 -10.04 12.79 0.28
N GLN A 291 -9.81 14.08 0.50
CA GLN A 291 -10.88 15.10 0.50
C GLN A 291 -11.60 15.11 -0.86
N ARG A 292 -10.87 15.06 -1.97
CA ARG A 292 -11.47 14.95 -3.31
C ARG A 292 -12.28 13.67 -3.48
N THR A 293 -11.78 12.55 -2.97
CA THR A 293 -12.49 11.27 -3.01
C THR A 293 -13.82 11.37 -2.24
N VAL A 294 -13.83 11.97 -1.05
CA VAL A 294 -15.05 12.17 -0.26
C VAL A 294 -16.09 12.98 -1.04
N ALA A 295 -15.66 14.07 -1.69
CA ALA A 295 -16.56 14.89 -2.52
C ALA A 295 -17.09 14.12 -3.74
N THR A 296 -16.22 13.34 -4.42
CA THR A 296 -16.62 12.52 -5.58
C THR A 296 -17.61 11.41 -5.21
N LEU A 297 -17.57 10.92 -3.97
CA LEU A 297 -18.52 9.94 -3.44
C LEU A 297 -19.90 10.53 -3.10
N GLY A 298 -20.10 11.83 -3.32
CA GLY A 298 -21.40 12.49 -3.13
C GLY A 298 -21.68 12.92 -1.69
N PHE A 299 -20.68 12.92 -0.80
CA PHE A 299 -20.82 13.47 0.54
C PHE A 299 -20.69 15.00 0.55
N ASN A 300 -21.32 15.61 1.54
CA ASN A 300 -21.16 17.03 1.86
C ASN A 300 -20.25 17.20 3.08
N PRO A 301 -18.95 17.47 2.90
CA PRO A 301 -18.02 17.63 4.03
C PRO A 301 -18.28 18.94 4.78
N MET A 302 -18.63 18.83 6.06
CA MET A 302 -18.83 19.96 6.98
C MET A 302 -17.49 20.52 7.51
N GLY A 303 -16.42 19.76 7.35
CA GLY A 303 -15.06 20.12 7.71
C GLY A 303 -14.12 18.92 7.63
N PHE A 304 -12.84 19.18 7.88
CA PHE A 304 -11.81 18.16 7.78
C PHE A 304 -10.67 18.37 8.77
N PHE A 305 -10.24 17.30 9.44
CA PHE A 305 -9.02 17.29 10.25
C PHE A 305 -7.89 16.65 9.47
N GLU A 306 -6.85 17.41 9.20
CA GLU A 306 -5.64 16.92 8.56
C GLU A 306 -4.58 16.61 9.61
N PHE A 307 -4.16 15.37 9.64
CA PHE A 307 -3.07 14.90 10.49
C PHE A 307 -1.83 14.57 9.65
N SER A 308 -0.68 14.51 10.30
CA SER A 308 0.55 14.04 9.67
C SER A 308 0.45 12.56 9.29
N ASP A 309 1.17 12.14 8.24
CA ASP A 309 1.21 10.74 7.84
C ASP A 309 1.67 9.82 8.98
N HIS A 310 0.94 8.74 9.20
CA HIS A 310 1.10 7.81 10.33
C HIS A 310 0.83 8.44 11.70
N HIS A 311 -0.10 9.40 11.79
CA HIS A 311 -0.51 9.97 13.07
C HIS A 311 -1.06 8.89 14.01
N LYS A 312 -0.63 8.93 15.27
CA LYS A 312 -1.16 8.08 16.35
C LYS A 312 -2.30 8.85 17.03
N TYR A 313 -3.52 8.41 16.78
CA TYR A 313 -4.70 9.05 17.36
C TYR A 313 -4.80 8.77 18.85
N SER A 314 -4.76 9.83 19.66
CA SER A 314 -5.05 9.74 21.09
C SER A 314 -6.56 9.71 21.34
N ARG A 315 -6.96 9.25 22.53
CA ARG A 315 -8.37 9.31 22.94
C ARG A 315 -8.91 10.74 22.95
N ASP A 316 -8.07 11.71 23.27
CA ASP A 316 -8.46 13.12 23.31
C ASP A 316 -8.62 13.68 21.89
N ASP A 317 -7.78 13.27 20.93
CA ASP A 317 -7.99 13.58 19.51
C ASP A 317 -9.38 13.10 19.06
N LEU A 318 -9.71 11.82 19.35
CA LEU A 318 -10.97 11.21 18.95
C LEU A 318 -12.18 11.93 19.59
N LYS A 319 -12.14 12.23 20.91
CA LYS A 319 -13.19 12.98 21.59
C LYS A 319 -13.36 14.39 21.03
N LYS A 320 -12.24 15.08 20.76
CA LYS A 320 -12.25 16.43 20.17
C LYS A 320 -12.86 16.40 18.77
N MET A 321 -12.50 15.44 17.93
CA MET A 321 -13.04 15.29 16.58
C MET A 321 -14.56 15.08 16.61
N VAL A 322 -15.04 14.15 17.44
CA VAL A 322 -16.49 13.92 17.59
C VAL A 322 -17.23 15.18 18.03
N ARG A 323 -16.75 15.88 19.08
CA ARG A 323 -17.37 17.11 19.57
C ARG A 323 -17.47 18.19 18.49
N ILE A 324 -16.39 18.39 17.71
CA ILE A 324 -16.37 19.41 16.66
C ILE A 324 -17.29 18.99 15.50
N ALA A 325 -17.30 17.73 15.12
CA ALA A 325 -18.17 17.20 14.06
C ALA A 325 -19.66 17.37 14.42
N GLN A 326 -20.04 17.05 15.68
CA GLN A 326 -21.40 17.26 16.19
C GLN A 326 -21.79 18.74 16.19
N ALA A 327 -20.91 19.61 16.67
CA ALA A 327 -21.14 21.06 16.68
C ALA A 327 -21.29 21.64 15.26
N ALA A 328 -20.62 21.05 14.27
CA ALA A 328 -20.76 21.42 12.86
C ALA A 328 -22.01 20.83 12.18
N GLY A 329 -22.82 20.02 12.87
CA GLY A 329 -24.03 19.39 12.34
C GLY A 329 -23.75 18.25 11.37
N ALA A 330 -22.60 17.56 11.51
CA ALA A 330 -22.30 16.37 10.73
C ALA A 330 -23.10 15.15 11.23
N ASP A 331 -23.53 14.29 10.29
CA ASP A 331 -24.27 13.06 10.60
C ASP A 331 -23.33 11.97 11.08
N CYS A 332 -22.09 11.91 10.54
CA CYS A 332 -21.08 10.94 10.90
C CYS A 332 -19.65 11.47 10.63
N LEU A 333 -18.67 10.74 11.14
CA LEU A 333 -17.28 10.91 10.74
C LEU A 333 -16.98 10.10 9.46
N ILE A 334 -16.00 10.56 8.66
CA ILE A 334 -15.49 9.81 7.51
C ILE A 334 -13.97 9.79 7.51
N THR A 335 -13.39 8.59 7.25
CA THR A 335 -11.93 8.41 7.25
C THR A 335 -11.48 7.35 6.26
N THR A 336 -10.16 7.16 6.15
CA THR A 336 -9.56 6.10 5.35
C THR A 336 -9.47 4.77 6.11
N GLU A 337 -9.36 3.64 5.41
CA GLU A 337 -9.09 2.34 6.04
C GLU A 337 -7.78 2.32 6.82
N LYS A 338 -6.75 3.05 6.36
CA LYS A 338 -5.47 3.14 7.09
C LYS A 338 -5.64 3.82 8.44
N ASP A 339 -6.43 4.88 8.48
CA ASP A 339 -6.69 5.60 9.72
C ASP A 339 -7.64 4.79 10.62
N HIS A 340 -8.65 4.14 10.04
CA HIS A 340 -9.51 3.23 10.79
C HIS A 340 -8.70 2.09 11.42
N ALA A 341 -7.76 1.47 10.71
CA ALA A 341 -6.90 0.42 11.25
C ALA A 341 -6.13 0.89 12.51
N ARG A 342 -5.71 2.16 12.58
CA ARG A 342 -5.00 2.74 13.75
C ARG A 342 -5.89 2.94 14.97
N ILE A 343 -7.19 3.13 14.78
CA ILE A 343 -8.14 3.39 15.87
C ILE A 343 -9.02 2.18 16.21
N ALA A 344 -9.02 1.14 15.39
CA ALA A 344 -9.91 -0.01 15.51
C ALA A 344 -9.81 -0.75 16.86
N HIS A 345 -8.64 -0.70 17.52
CA HIS A 345 -8.41 -1.31 18.84
C HIS A 345 -8.88 -0.43 20.01
N GLN A 346 -9.28 0.83 19.74
CA GLN A 346 -9.74 1.75 20.78
C GLN A 346 -11.24 1.55 21.06
N LYS A 347 -11.75 2.18 22.13
CA LYS A 347 -13.19 2.16 22.42
C LYS A 347 -13.96 2.75 21.23
N PRO A 348 -15.16 2.23 20.93
CA PRO A 348 -16.02 2.77 19.89
C PRO A 348 -16.20 4.28 20.02
N LEU A 349 -16.24 4.95 18.88
CA LEU A 349 -16.57 6.38 18.84
C LEU A 349 -18.05 6.58 19.23
N SER A 350 -18.38 7.68 19.85
CA SER A 350 -19.78 8.05 20.15
C SER A 350 -20.53 8.63 18.94
N MET A 351 -20.00 8.45 17.76
CA MET A 351 -20.57 8.85 16.47
C MET A 351 -20.24 7.78 15.42
N ASP A 352 -21.16 7.52 14.51
CA ASP A 352 -20.93 6.56 13.43
C ASP A 352 -19.74 6.99 12.54
N LEU A 353 -19.02 6.01 12.01
CA LEU A 353 -17.84 6.23 11.20
C LEU A 353 -18.01 5.56 9.83
N VAL A 354 -17.98 6.35 8.77
CA VAL A 354 -17.82 5.85 7.40
C VAL A 354 -16.34 5.67 7.11
N VAL A 355 -15.99 4.49 6.65
CA VAL A 355 -14.61 4.14 6.29
C VAL A 355 -14.52 3.95 4.79
N VAL A 356 -13.61 4.67 4.15
CA VAL A 356 -13.35 4.58 2.70
C VAL A 356 -12.10 3.74 2.47
N GLY A 357 -12.28 2.64 1.76
CA GLY A 357 -11.21 1.78 1.29
C GLY A 357 -11.01 1.88 -0.22
N VAL A 358 -9.98 1.21 -0.70
CA VAL A 358 -9.65 1.13 -2.13
C VAL A 358 -9.50 -0.33 -2.53
N ARG A 359 -10.19 -0.73 -3.58
CA ARG A 359 -9.99 -2.01 -4.28
C ARG A 359 -9.33 -1.77 -5.65
N ILE A 360 -8.61 -2.77 -6.11
CA ILE A 360 -8.01 -2.76 -7.44
C ILE A 360 -8.98 -3.40 -8.44
N GLU A 361 -9.16 -2.74 -9.57
CA GLU A 361 -9.84 -3.29 -10.73
C GLU A 361 -8.94 -3.15 -11.96
N PHE A 362 -8.79 -4.23 -12.72
CA PHE A 362 -8.00 -4.21 -13.96
C PHE A 362 -8.82 -3.63 -15.11
N CYS A 363 -8.16 -2.82 -15.93
CA CYS A 363 -8.79 -2.16 -17.09
C CYS A 363 -8.75 -3.11 -18.32
N GLY A 364 -9.62 -4.12 -18.34
CA GLY A 364 -9.77 -5.07 -19.46
C GLY A 364 -8.81 -6.26 -19.49
N ASN A 365 -7.63 -6.18 -18.89
CA ASN A 365 -6.58 -7.21 -18.97
C ASN A 365 -6.36 -8.00 -17.66
N GLY A 366 -7.38 -8.06 -16.80
CA GLY A 366 -7.28 -8.75 -15.51
C GLY A 366 -7.13 -10.26 -15.64
N GLN A 367 -7.81 -10.87 -16.60
CA GLN A 367 -7.70 -12.30 -16.86
C GLN A 367 -6.32 -12.67 -17.40
N ASP A 368 -5.73 -11.84 -18.26
CA ASP A 368 -4.39 -12.01 -18.79
C ASP A 368 -3.35 -11.94 -17.67
N PHE A 369 -3.52 -11.01 -16.73
CA PHE A 369 -2.67 -10.91 -15.54
C PHE A 369 -2.74 -12.17 -14.68
N ILE A 370 -3.95 -12.70 -14.43
CA ILE A 370 -4.10 -13.93 -13.65
C ILE A 370 -3.49 -15.13 -14.39
N SER A 371 -3.72 -15.25 -15.69
CA SER A 371 -3.12 -16.30 -16.53
C SER A 371 -1.58 -16.22 -16.54
N PHE A 372 -1.03 -15.00 -16.60
CA PHE A 372 0.41 -14.76 -16.46
C PHE A 372 0.93 -15.25 -15.11
N VAL A 373 0.28 -14.88 -14.00
CA VAL A 373 0.71 -15.32 -12.66
C VAL A 373 0.64 -16.85 -12.54
N GLN A 374 -0.44 -17.48 -13.01
CA GLN A 374 -0.59 -18.95 -13.00
C GLN A 374 0.49 -19.65 -13.81
N SER A 375 0.83 -19.16 -15.01
CA SER A 375 1.86 -19.76 -15.87
C SER A 375 3.24 -19.78 -15.20
N ARG A 376 3.56 -18.77 -14.38
CA ARG A 376 4.83 -18.65 -13.66
C ARG A 376 4.87 -19.45 -12.34
N LEU A 377 3.72 -19.84 -11.82
CA LEU A 377 3.62 -20.64 -10.59
C LEU A 377 3.61 -22.14 -10.87
N ARG A 378 3.33 -22.56 -12.10
CA ARG A 378 3.45 -23.97 -12.51
C ARG A 378 4.88 -24.45 -12.25
N PRO A 379 5.06 -25.75 -11.90
CA PRO A 379 6.37 -26.35 -11.65
C PRO A 379 7.32 -26.21 -12.83
#